data_c25318f3b2dcbd41ef88f7254aa7d7f3
#
_entry.id   c25318f3b2dcbd41ef88f7254aa7d7f3
#
_cell.length_a   1.000
_cell.length_b   1.000
_cell.length_c   1.000
_cell.angle_alpha   90.00
_cell.angle_beta   90.00
_cell.angle_gamma   90.00
#
_symmetry.space_group_name_H-M   'P 1'
#
loop_
_entity.id
_entity.type
_entity.pdbx_description
1 polymer ?
#
loop_
_entity_poly.entity_id
_entity_poly.type
_entity_poly.pdbx_seq_one_letter_code
_entity_poly.pdbx_strand_id
1 'polypeptide(L)'
;MSPRRGESKGDYEGLTENARRLRIPISFRYKNWIANITPDFGSSNADGSATLYEANLNYAGFHNTVITAGYFQPRVTEEDSESSNEFEMMERPAITDIVRNIAAGDARMSVGALHYGKRWWIAGYLTGQSYGKRAAGYDSQTGGTFRVAGRPYVSKDIDVHVGVSAISAFKVAQATASDDRSATFAEQPEVDLTTTKLLSATVGNVGSIWSAGPELGFRWKRLVLKGEYYNIGVTRGNNSSGSAAEQGTVNFTGYYGAANYTIFGKPRSYNIKEGAFAAPGVDHAFDPAHGYWGALEVSARYSVTDLNSNLNSANAIRGGQQTVWSAGLNWYPNRHFRFMLDFNHFIVSDDNKASSGSTSLYDIMGRHGNSVAGRIQAAF
;
A
#
# COMPACT_ATOMS: atom_id res chain seq x y z
N MET A 1 11.47 12.05 18.60
CA MET A 1 12.36 11.05 19.24
C MET A 1 13.21 11.74 20.28
N SER A 2 13.23 11.33 21.55
CA SER A 2 14.17 11.89 22.53
C SER A 2 15.41 11.01 22.52
N PRO A 3 16.61 11.52 22.13
CA PRO A 3 17.81 10.74 22.16
C PRO A 3 18.16 10.34 23.60
N ARG A 4 18.63 9.12 23.80
CA ARG A 4 19.22 8.74 25.09
C ARG A 4 20.48 9.59 25.31
N ARG A 5 20.79 9.88 26.58
CA ARG A 5 21.93 10.73 26.97
C ARG A 5 23.23 10.20 26.30
N GLY A 6 23.77 10.96 25.35
CA GLY A 6 24.99 10.61 24.58
C GLY A 6 24.75 10.16 23.12
N GLU A 7 23.49 10.13 22.63
CA GLU A 7 23.15 9.78 21.25
C GLU A 7 23.00 11.04 20.39
N SER A 8 23.50 11.00 19.15
CA SER A 8 23.27 12.06 18.18
C SER A 8 21.79 12.09 17.74
N LYS A 9 21.28 13.29 17.42
CA LYS A 9 19.97 13.42 16.78
C LYS A 9 19.93 12.59 15.51
N GLY A 10 18.86 11.79 15.32
CA GLY A 10 18.63 11.08 14.07
C GLY A 10 18.21 12.04 12.96
N ASP A 11 18.55 11.74 11.72
CA ASP A 11 18.27 12.57 10.52
C ASP A 11 16.75 12.76 10.23
N TYR A 12 15.86 12.12 11.01
CA TYR A 12 14.41 12.19 10.87
C TYR A 12 13.73 13.04 11.96
N GLU A 13 14.48 13.69 12.83
CA GLU A 13 13.96 14.70 13.74
C GLU A 13 13.85 16.03 13.01
N GLY A 14 12.65 16.40 12.58
CA GLY A 14 12.43 17.65 11.89
C GLY A 14 10.99 17.86 11.47
N LEU A 15 10.70 19.05 10.96
CA LEU A 15 9.47 19.40 10.27
C LEU A 15 9.75 19.29 8.77
N THR A 16 8.91 18.58 8.07
CA THR A 16 8.94 18.49 6.60
C THR A 16 7.54 18.58 6.03
N GLU A 17 7.44 19.00 4.80
CA GLU A 17 6.19 19.15 4.07
C GLU A 17 6.35 18.59 2.65
N ASN A 18 5.28 18.10 2.08
CA ASN A 18 5.26 17.69 0.69
C ASN A 18 3.87 17.83 0.06
N ALA A 19 3.82 18.03 -1.26
CA ALA A 19 2.61 17.90 -2.07
C ALA A 19 2.42 16.42 -2.45
N ARG A 20 1.89 15.61 -1.56
CA ARG A 20 1.85 14.13 -1.67
C ARG A 20 1.30 13.62 -3.00
N ARG A 21 0.25 14.25 -3.52
CA ARG A 21 -0.38 13.95 -4.81
C ARG A 21 -1.00 15.20 -5.41
N LEU A 22 -0.75 15.42 -6.68
CA LEU A 22 -1.37 16.49 -7.46
C LEU A 22 -1.74 15.94 -8.85
N ARG A 23 -2.91 15.30 -8.93
CA ARG A 23 -3.35 14.52 -10.08
C ARG A 23 -4.47 15.23 -10.84
N ILE A 24 -4.37 15.22 -12.16
CA ILE A 24 -5.39 15.75 -13.05
C ILE A 24 -5.91 14.61 -13.92
N PRO A 25 -6.96 13.90 -13.52
CA PRO A 25 -7.52 12.81 -14.32
C PRO A 25 -8.24 13.35 -15.56
N ILE A 26 -7.90 12.80 -16.70
CA ILE A 26 -8.54 13.09 -17.99
C ILE A 26 -9.14 11.77 -18.49
N SER A 27 -10.45 11.78 -18.73
CA SER A 27 -11.16 10.60 -19.25
C SER A 27 -11.88 10.93 -20.53
N PHE A 28 -11.72 10.07 -21.53
CA PHE A 28 -12.46 10.13 -22.78
C PHE A 28 -13.30 8.87 -22.94
N ARG A 29 -14.57 9.03 -23.25
CA ARG A 29 -15.49 7.91 -23.44
C ARG A 29 -16.09 7.90 -24.84
N TYR A 30 -15.99 6.73 -25.49
CA TYR A 30 -16.67 6.44 -26.73
C TYR A 30 -17.40 5.09 -26.63
N LYS A 31 -18.73 5.12 -26.63
CA LYS A 31 -19.57 3.95 -26.40
C LYS A 31 -19.15 3.20 -25.11
N ASN A 32 -18.66 1.98 -25.24
CA ASN A 32 -18.22 1.11 -24.14
C ASN A 32 -16.71 1.25 -23.85
N TRP A 33 -16.00 2.07 -24.61
CA TRP A 33 -14.58 2.30 -24.41
C TRP A 33 -14.34 3.56 -23.58
N ILE A 34 -13.43 3.46 -22.61
CA ILE A 34 -13.03 4.57 -21.75
C ILE A 34 -11.51 4.61 -21.75
N ALA A 35 -10.94 5.69 -22.24
CA ALA A 35 -9.50 5.95 -22.16
C ALA A 35 -9.26 6.92 -21.01
N ASN A 36 -8.34 6.58 -20.12
CA ASN A 36 -7.92 7.45 -19.00
C ASN A 36 -6.44 7.79 -19.15
N ILE A 37 -6.10 9.02 -18.82
CA ILE A 37 -4.73 9.48 -18.65
C ILE A 37 -4.70 10.41 -17.44
N THR A 38 -3.80 10.16 -16.49
CA THR A 38 -3.69 10.93 -15.26
C THR A 38 -2.22 11.30 -15.02
N PRO A 39 -1.79 12.52 -15.36
CA PRO A 39 -0.52 13.05 -14.92
C PRO A 39 -0.55 13.33 -13.40
N ASP A 40 0.57 13.11 -12.74
CA ASP A 40 0.80 13.42 -11.32
C ASP A 40 1.98 14.39 -11.20
N PHE A 41 1.72 15.54 -10.61
CA PHE A 41 2.69 16.60 -10.34
C PHE A 41 3.12 16.61 -8.86
N GLY A 42 2.83 15.53 -8.12
CA GLY A 42 3.11 15.41 -6.69
C GLY A 42 4.60 15.28 -6.37
N SER A 43 4.91 15.20 -5.09
CA SER A 43 6.24 15.38 -4.48
C SER A 43 7.34 14.37 -4.88
N SER A 44 7.00 13.28 -5.51
CA SER A 44 8.01 12.35 -6.05
C SER A 44 8.70 12.88 -7.30
N ASN A 45 8.31 14.05 -7.77
CA ASN A 45 8.80 14.65 -9.00
C ASN A 45 9.76 15.82 -8.69
N ALA A 46 10.83 15.93 -9.48
CA ALA A 46 11.64 17.13 -9.49
C ALA A 46 10.81 18.34 -9.93
N ASP A 47 11.19 19.52 -9.51
CA ASP A 47 10.47 20.77 -9.76
C ASP A 47 9.95 20.90 -11.19
N GLY A 48 8.63 21.05 -11.32
CA GLY A 48 7.95 21.24 -12.59
C GLY A 48 7.84 20.00 -13.49
N SER A 49 8.30 18.83 -13.05
CA SER A 49 8.12 17.58 -13.80
C SER A 49 6.80 16.90 -13.44
N ALA A 50 6.26 16.14 -14.37
CA ALA A 50 5.10 15.29 -14.14
C ALA A 50 5.48 13.83 -14.39
N THR A 51 4.94 12.92 -13.58
CA THR A 51 4.96 11.50 -13.85
C THR A 51 3.60 11.04 -14.39
N LEU A 52 3.59 9.95 -15.10
CA LEU A 52 2.36 9.32 -15.54
C LEU A 52 1.85 8.40 -14.43
N TYR A 53 0.77 8.79 -13.75
CA TYR A 53 0.13 7.93 -12.75
C TYR A 53 -0.62 6.78 -13.42
N GLU A 54 -1.40 7.07 -14.48
CA GLU A 54 -2.05 6.05 -15.28
C GLU A 54 -2.25 6.51 -16.74
N ALA A 55 -2.22 5.54 -17.65
CA ALA A 55 -2.65 5.67 -19.03
C ALA A 55 -3.21 4.33 -19.47
N ASN A 56 -4.53 4.20 -19.54
CA ASN A 56 -5.19 2.92 -19.76
C ASN A 56 -6.42 3.05 -20.66
N LEU A 57 -6.76 1.92 -21.26
CA LEU A 57 -7.98 1.73 -22.03
C LEU A 57 -8.85 0.68 -21.35
N ASN A 58 -10.09 1.03 -21.08
CA ASN A 58 -11.08 0.17 -20.46
C ASN A 58 -12.18 -0.17 -21.46
N TYR A 59 -12.60 -1.41 -21.47
CA TYR A 59 -13.81 -1.86 -22.14
C TYR A 59 -14.86 -2.27 -21.09
N ALA A 60 -15.99 -1.55 -21.06
CA ALA A 60 -17.10 -1.72 -20.13
C ALA A 60 -18.40 -2.14 -20.86
N GLY A 61 -18.29 -2.90 -21.95
CA GLY A 61 -19.45 -3.37 -22.72
C GLY A 61 -20.14 -4.62 -22.14
N PHE A 62 -19.50 -5.31 -21.21
CA PHE A 62 -20.11 -6.45 -20.52
C PHE A 62 -20.74 -6.01 -19.19
N HIS A 63 -21.81 -6.69 -18.81
CA HIS A 63 -22.51 -6.38 -17.56
C HIS A 63 -21.56 -6.56 -16.36
N ASN A 64 -21.43 -5.51 -15.54
CA ASN A 64 -20.59 -5.48 -14.33
C ASN A 64 -19.13 -5.96 -14.54
N THR A 65 -18.61 -5.87 -15.75
CA THR A 65 -17.27 -6.31 -16.09
C THR A 65 -16.50 -5.18 -16.75
N VAL A 66 -15.26 -4.96 -16.32
CA VAL A 66 -14.34 -4.02 -16.95
C VAL A 66 -13.07 -4.77 -17.32
N ILE A 67 -12.71 -4.73 -18.59
CA ILE A 67 -11.42 -5.21 -19.09
C ILE A 67 -10.53 -3.98 -19.23
N THR A 68 -9.34 -4.03 -18.66
CA THR A 68 -8.39 -2.90 -18.66
C THR A 68 -7.06 -3.34 -19.25
N ALA A 69 -6.48 -2.50 -20.10
CA ALA A 69 -5.13 -2.66 -20.63
C ALA A 69 -4.40 -1.32 -20.63
N GLY A 70 -3.11 -1.32 -20.31
CA GLY A 70 -2.25 -0.13 -20.28
C GLY A 70 -1.49 0.02 -18.98
N TYR A 71 -1.07 1.26 -18.69
CA TYR A 71 -0.43 1.61 -17.41
C TYR A 71 -1.49 1.99 -16.39
N PHE A 72 -1.63 1.20 -15.34
CA PHE A 72 -2.51 1.47 -14.22
C PHE A 72 -2.08 0.65 -13.00
N GLN A 73 -2.63 0.96 -11.84
CA GLN A 73 -2.45 0.20 -10.62
C GLN A 73 -3.51 -0.92 -10.54
N PRO A 74 -3.12 -2.21 -10.75
CA PRO A 74 -4.04 -3.32 -10.52
C PRO A 74 -4.47 -3.38 -9.06
N ARG A 75 -5.75 -3.55 -8.81
CA ARG A 75 -6.28 -3.63 -7.45
C ARG A 75 -6.00 -5.00 -6.85
N VAL A 76 -5.26 -5.01 -5.75
CA VAL A 76 -4.93 -6.18 -4.94
C VAL A 76 -4.92 -5.75 -3.49
N THR A 77 -5.20 -6.57 -2.52
CA THR A 77 -5.47 -6.25 -1.12
C THR A 77 -6.73 -5.37 -0.91
N GLU A 78 -7.35 -5.43 0.24
CA GLU A 78 -8.49 -4.59 0.57
C GLU A 78 -8.07 -3.13 0.67
N GLU A 79 -7.00 -2.86 1.42
CA GLU A 79 -6.44 -1.53 1.63
C GLU A 79 -6.01 -0.85 0.31
N ASP A 80 -5.42 -1.59 -0.63
CA ASP A 80 -5.01 -1.04 -1.93
C ASP A 80 -6.20 -0.84 -2.88
N SER A 81 -7.30 -1.55 -2.65
CA SER A 81 -8.51 -1.44 -3.45
C SER A 81 -9.37 -0.24 -3.07
N GLU A 82 -9.27 0.25 -1.84
CA GLU A 82 -9.84 1.53 -1.47
C GLU A 82 -9.23 2.65 -2.32
N SER A 83 -10.03 3.63 -2.66
CA SER A 83 -9.51 4.86 -3.24
C SER A 83 -8.55 5.52 -2.24
N SER A 84 -7.41 6.01 -2.72
CA SER A 84 -6.47 6.74 -1.85
C SER A 84 -7.06 8.01 -1.19
N ASN A 85 -8.23 8.45 -1.67
CA ASN A 85 -9.01 9.53 -1.08
C ASN A 85 -9.87 9.07 0.11
N GLU A 86 -9.95 7.77 0.37
CA GLU A 86 -10.88 7.15 1.31
C GLU A 86 -10.17 6.46 2.48
N PHE A 87 -8.83 6.32 2.44
CA PHE A 87 -8.05 5.70 3.50
C PHE A 87 -8.33 6.31 4.87
N GLU A 88 -8.30 5.49 5.90
CA GLU A 88 -8.50 5.91 7.28
C GLU A 88 -7.31 6.69 7.83
N MET A 89 -6.10 6.31 7.43
CA MET A 89 -4.83 6.93 7.76
C MET A 89 -4.20 7.56 6.51
N MET A 90 -3.25 8.45 6.68
CA MET A 90 -2.57 9.11 5.56
C MET A 90 -1.78 8.13 4.71
N GLU A 91 -1.19 7.09 5.34
CA GLU A 91 -0.39 6.08 4.65
C GLU A 91 -0.90 4.67 4.97
N ARG A 92 -0.64 3.74 4.05
CA ARG A 92 -1.01 2.33 4.19
C ARG A 92 -0.18 1.63 5.27
N PRO A 93 -0.65 0.48 5.79
CA PRO A 93 0.20 -0.42 6.56
C PRO A 93 1.40 -0.88 5.73
N ALA A 94 2.58 -0.94 6.35
CA ALA A 94 3.82 -1.31 5.66
C ALA A 94 3.72 -2.65 4.91
N ILE A 95 3.05 -3.64 5.49
CA ILE A 95 2.86 -4.95 4.84
C ILE A 95 2.06 -4.84 3.54
N THR A 96 0.97 -4.06 3.50
CA THR A 96 0.15 -3.94 2.28
C THR A 96 0.90 -3.17 1.20
N ASP A 97 1.70 -2.18 1.56
CA ASP A 97 2.52 -1.43 0.61
C ASP A 97 3.64 -2.31 0.04
N ILE A 98 4.31 -3.11 0.85
CA ILE A 98 5.29 -4.10 0.40
C ILE A 98 4.65 -5.14 -0.53
N VAL A 99 3.51 -5.71 -0.14
CA VAL A 99 2.81 -6.74 -0.94
C VAL A 99 2.40 -6.19 -2.30
N ARG A 100 1.71 -5.04 -2.36
CA ARG A 100 1.29 -4.47 -3.64
C ARG A 100 2.49 -4.15 -4.56
N ASN A 101 3.63 -3.77 -3.99
CA ASN A 101 4.84 -3.44 -4.74
C ASN A 101 5.51 -4.66 -5.41
N ILE A 102 5.15 -5.88 -5.05
CA ILE A 102 5.66 -7.10 -5.71
C ILE A 102 5.32 -7.08 -7.20
N ALA A 103 4.06 -6.85 -7.57
CA ALA A 103 3.63 -6.89 -8.97
C ALA A 103 2.45 -5.95 -9.32
N ALA A 104 1.90 -5.19 -8.36
CA ALA A 104 0.87 -4.17 -8.61
C ALA A 104 1.46 -2.76 -8.49
N GLY A 105 1.93 -2.38 -7.32
CA GLY A 105 2.64 -1.13 -7.00
C GLY A 105 1.97 0.13 -7.54
N ASP A 106 2.79 1.11 -7.83
CA ASP A 106 2.40 2.23 -8.68
C ASP A 106 2.07 1.73 -10.10
N ALA A 107 1.76 2.60 -11.05
CA ALA A 107 1.35 2.15 -12.38
C ALA A 107 2.33 1.17 -13.03
N ARG A 108 1.80 0.08 -13.56
CA ARG A 108 2.52 -0.94 -14.33
C ARG A 108 1.81 -1.19 -15.65
N MET A 109 2.56 -1.60 -16.69
CA MET A 109 1.96 -2.15 -17.88
C MET A 109 1.20 -3.41 -17.49
N SER A 110 -0.10 -3.40 -17.65
CA SER A 110 -0.97 -4.48 -17.16
C SER A 110 -2.12 -4.73 -18.12
N VAL A 111 -2.64 -5.95 -18.08
CA VAL A 111 -3.87 -6.34 -18.77
C VAL A 111 -4.63 -7.33 -17.92
N GLY A 112 -5.94 -7.14 -17.82
CA GLY A 112 -6.78 -8.05 -17.07
C GLY A 112 -8.22 -7.55 -16.98
N ALA A 113 -8.96 -8.11 -16.04
CA ALA A 113 -10.36 -7.78 -15.88
C ALA A 113 -10.78 -7.82 -14.40
N LEU A 114 -11.81 -7.04 -14.10
CA LEU A 114 -12.59 -7.16 -12.89
C LEU A 114 -14.05 -7.44 -13.22
N HIS A 115 -14.70 -8.19 -12.36
CA HIS A 115 -16.13 -8.43 -12.42
C HIS A 115 -16.73 -8.38 -11.02
N TYR A 116 -17.95 -7.86 -10.88
CA TYR A 116 -18.62 -7.79 -9.59
C TYR A 116 -20.10 -8.15 -9.69
N GLY A 117 -20.60 -8.84 -8.68
CA GLY A 117 -22.01 -9.09 -8.49
C GLY A 117 -22.60 -8.16 -7.42
N LYS A 118 -23.77 -8.49 -6.90
CA LYS A 118 -24.40 -7.72 -5.82
C LYS A 118 -23.62 -7.80 -4.50
N ARG A 119 -22.91 -8.92 -4.24
CA ARG A 119 -22.24 -9.22 -2.97
C ARG A 119 -20.88 -9.85 -3.13
N TRP A 120 -20.29 -9.83 -4.30
CA TRP A 120 -18.96 -10.42 -4.57
C TRP A 120 -18.24 -9.65 -5.67
N TRP A 121 -16.94 -9.75 -5.66
CA TRP A 121 -16.02 -9.07 -6.53
C TRP A 121 -14.84 -9.99 -6.85
N ILE A 122 -14.33 -9.96 -8.06
CA ILE A 122 -13.16 -10.71 -8.49
C ILE A 122 -12.40 -9.90 -9.52
N ALA A 123 -11.07 -9.92 -9.43
CA ALA A 123 -10.19 -9.36 -10.45
C ALA A 123 -8.93 -10.20 -10.61
N GLY A 124 -8.39 -10.15 -11.82
CA GLY A 124 -7.10 -10.75 -12.14
C GLY A 124 -6.41 -9.98 -13.25
N TYR A 125 -5.11 -9.74 -13.09
CA TYR A 125 -4.30 -8.98 -14.01
C TYR A 125 -2.94 -9.65 -14.21
N LEU A 126 -2.47 -9.67 -15.45
CA LEU A 126 -1.06 -9.89 -15.79
C LEU A 126 -0.35 -8.54 -15.77
N THR A 127 0.82 -8.49 -15.18
CA THR A 127 1.56 -7.25 -14.93
C THR A 127 2.99 -7.33 -15.40
N GLY A 128 3.51 -6.23 -15.86
CA GLY A 128 4.88 -6.06 -16.33
C GLY A 128 5.70 -5.11 -15.48
N GLN A 129 6.55 -4.35 -16.13
CA GLN A 129 7.46 -3.38 -15.53
C GLN A 129 6.71 -2.15 -14.99
N SER A 130 7.23 -1.54 -13.94
CA SER A 130 6.78 -0.23 -13.46
C SER A 130 7.07 0.86 -14.51
N TYR A 131 6.19 1.87 -14.59
CA TYR A 131 6.41 3.03 -15.44
C TYR A 131 7.72 3.77 -15.09
N GLY A 132 8.35 4.37 -16.12
CA GLY A 132 9.56 5.17 -15.96
C GLY A 132 10.85 4.36 -15.79
N LYS A 133 10.77 3.09 -15.48
CA LYS A 133 11.94 2.20 -15.58
C LYS A 133 11.99 1.69 -17.02
N ARG A 134 13.00 2.07 -17.78
CA ARG A 134 13.34 1.34 -19.00
C ARG A 134 13.35 -0.15 -18.63
N ALA A 135 12.89 -0.99 -19.55
CA ALA A 135 13.15 -2.41 -19.43
C ALA A 135 14.60 -2.56 -18.96
N ALA A 136 14.82 -3.30 -17.89
CA ALA A 136 16.15 -3.71 -17.51
C ALA A 136 16.80 -4.17 -18.81
N GLY A 137 18.00 -3.74 -19.09
CA GLY A 137 18.61 -3.88 -20.42
C GLY A 137 18.62 -5.30 -20.98
N TYR A 138 18.30 -6.31 -20.16
CA TYR A 138 18.25 -7.71 -20.52
C TYR A 138 16.86 -8.31 -20.38
N ASP A 139 16.20 -8.16 -19.21
CA ASP A 139 14.93 -8.86 -18.96
C ASP A 139 14.00 -8.03 -18.06
N SER A 140 12.76 -7.86 -18.49
CA SER A 140 11.75 -7.12 -17.74
C SER A 140 11.03 -8.02 -16.74
N GLN A 141 10.53 -7.44 -15.67
CA GLN A 141 9.66 -8.14 -14.72
C GLN A 141 8.37 -8.59 -15.41
N THR A 142 7.93 -9.81 -15.07
CA THR A 142 6.60 -10.31 -15.38
C THR A 142 5.94 -10.79 -14.09
N GLY A 143 4.64 -10.57 -13.97
CA GLY A 143 3.91 -10.95 -12.76
C GLY A 143 2.41 -10.99 -12.97
N GLY A 144 1.68 -11.07 -11.87
CA GLY A 144 0.24 -11.03 -11.89
C GLY A 144 -0.35 -10.82 -10.51
N THR A 145 -1.62 -10.41 -10.50
CA THR A 145 -2.42 -10.22 -9.30
C THR A 145 -3.75 -10.93 -9.44
N PHE A 146 -4.27 -11.41 -8.33
CA PHE A 146 -5.58 -11.99 -8.22
C PHE A 146 -6.19 -11.61 -6.89
N ARG A 147 -7.48 -11.20 -6.89
CA ARG A 147 -8.23 -10.93 -5.68
C ARG A 147 -9.67 -11.36 -5.86
N VAL A 148 -10.22 -11.98 -4.83
CA VAL A 148 -11.65 -12.28 -4.72
C VAL A 148 -12.15 -11.81 -3.37
N ALA A 149 -13.28 -11.13 -3.37
CA ALA A 149 -13.90 -10.62 -2.16
C ALA A 149 -15.41 -10.84 -2.18
N GLY A 150 -16.02 -10.94 -1.01
CA GLY A 150 -17.43 -11.15 -0.88
C GLY A 150 -18.02 -10.54 0.39
N ARG A 151 -19.32 -10.35 0.36
CA ARG A 151 -20.14 -9.84 1.48
C ARG A 151 -21.15 -10.92 1.89
N PRO A 152 -20.71 -11.92 2.70
CA PRO A 152 -21.57 -13.06 3.07
C PRO A 152 -22.81 -12.63 3.85
N TYR A 153 -22.70 -11.55 4.63
CA TYR A 153 -23.85 -11.01 5.36
C TYR A 153 -23.94 -9.49 5.20
N VAL A 154 -25.12 -8.99 4.82
CA VAL A 154 -25.41 -7.57 4.65
C VAL A 154 -26.80 -7.28 5.19
N SER A 155 -26.89 -6.35 6.13
CA SER A 155 -28.11 -5.77 6.64
C SER A 155 -27.99 -4.23 6.70
N LYS A 156 -29.03 -3.57 7.22
CA LYS A 156 -28.98 -2.12 7.44
C LYS A 156 -27.80 -1.72 8.36
N ASP A 157 -27.60 -2.47 9.43
CA ASP A 157 -26.65 -2.13 10.48
C ASP A 157 -25.34 -2.91 10.39
N ILE A 158 -25.32 -4.08 9.74
CA ILE A 158 -24.19 -4.98 9.68
C ILE A 158 -23.81 -5.25 8.23
N ASP A 159 -22.53 -5.23 7.95
CA ASP A 159 -21.93 -5.59 6.68
C ASP A 159 -20.64 -6.36 6.95
N VAL A 160 -20.54 -7.59 6.45
CA VAL A 160 -19.38 -8.46 6.64
C VAL A 160 -18.67 -8.60 5.29
N HIS A 161 -17.40 -8.30 5.28
CA HIS A 161 -16.51 -8.49 4.15
C HIS A 161 -15.52 -9.60 4.45
N VAL A 162 -15.29 -10.47 3.46
CA VAL A 162 -14.24 -11.49 3.47
C VAL A 162 -13.62 -11.56 2.09
N GLY A 163 -12.32 -11.79 2.04
CA GLY A 163 -11.64 -11.95 0.77
C GLY A 163 -10.27 -12.60 0.90
N VAL A 164 -9.66 -12.82 -0.24
CA VAL A 164 -8.31 -13.35 -0.39
C VAL A 164 -7.65 -12.65 -1.55
N SER A 165 -6.41 -12.24 -1.34
CA SER A 165 -5.54 -11.64 -2.35
C SER A 165 -4.32 -12.50 -2.58
N ALA A 166 -3.87 -12.55 -3.83
CA ALA A 166 -2.62 -13.18 -4.24
C ALA A 166 -1.92 -12.31 -5.28
N ILE A 167 -0.59 -12.24 -5.18
CA ILE A 167 0.26 -11.46 -6.06
C ILE A 167 1.56 -12.19 -6.28
N SER A 168 2.11 -12.12 -7.49
CA SER A 168 3.38 -12.76 -7.79
C SER A 168 4.17 -11.99 -8.85
N ALA A 169 5.46 -11.82 -8.61
CA ALA A 169 6.44 -11.59 -9.67
C ALA A 169 6.94 -12.98 -10.13
N PHE A 170 6.41 -13.44 -11.26
CA PHE A 170 6.79 -14.73 -11.85
C PHE A 170 8.27 -14.74 -12.21
N LYS A 171 8.77 -13.58 -12.60
CA LYS A 171 10.13 -13.29 -12.97
C LYS A 171 10.50 -11.87 -12.58
N VAL A 172 11.55 -11.70 -11.81
CA VAL A 172 12.07 -10.41 -11.41
C VAL A 172 12.94 -9.82 -12.53
N ALA A 173 12.97 -8.51 -12.67
CA ALA A 173 13.78 -7.81 -13.67
C ALA A 173 15.27 -8.12 -13.51
N GLN A 174 16.00 -8.10 -14.64
CA GLN A 174 17.45 -8.33 -14.68
C GLN A 174 18.10 -7.28 -15.56
N ALA A 175 19.10 -6.57 -15.06
CA ALA A 175 19.73 -5.46 -15.76
C ALA A 175 20.68 -5.93 -16.86
N THR A 176 21.49 -6.97 -16.60
CA THR A 176 22.41 -7.57 -17.56
C THR A 176 22.33 -9.11 -17.50
N ALA A 177 22.86 -9.80 -18.52
CA ALA A 177 22.87 -11.27 -18.54
C ALA A 177 23.68 -11.90 -17.42
N SER A 178 24.64 -11.16 -16.86
CA SER A 178 25.54 -11.63 -15.80
C SER A 178 25.08 -11.24 -14.40
N ASP A 179 24.08 -10.34 -14.25
CA ASP A 179 23.62 -9.90 -12.96
C ASP A 179 22.71 -10.95 -12.33
N ASP A 180 22.90 -11.22 -11.06
CA ASP A 180 21.92 -11.96 -10.28
C ASP A 180 20.68 -11.09 -10.06
N ARG A 181 19.50 -11.70 -10.20
CA ARG A 181 18.26 -11.03 -9.89
C ARG A 181 18.17 -10.79 -8.39
N SER A 182 17.82 -9.58 -8.00
CA SER A 182 17.61 -9.21 -6.60
C SER A 182 16.28 -8.52 -6.39
N ALA A 183 15.75 -8.63 -5.18
CA ALA A 183 14.56 -7.91 -4.75
C ALA A 183 14.81 -7.26 -3.40
N THR A 184 14.39 -6.00 -3.27
CA THR A 184 14.43 -5.26 -2.02
C THR A 184 13.02 -4.99 -1.54
N PHE A 185 12.72 -5.43 -0.33
CA PHE A 185 11.51 -5.16 0.42
C PHE A 185 11.86 -4.11 1.45
N ALA A 186 11.28 -2.94 1.37
CA ALA A 186 11.66 -1.85 2.27
C ALA A 186 10.52 -0.85 2.43
N GLU A 187 10.26 -0.41 3.68
CA GLU A 187 9.19 0.55 3.95
C GLU A 187 9.56 1.53 5.07
N GLN A 188 8.90 2.68 5.04
CA GLN A 188 8.93 3.70 6.07
C GLN A 188 8.02 3.29 7.25
N PRO A 189 8.11 3.94 8.42
CA PRO A 189 7.25 3.63 9.56
C PRO A 189 5.83 4.24 9.40
N GLU A 190 5.19 3.98 8.26
CA GLU A 190 3.81 4.40 7.92
C GLU A 190 3.60 5.91 8.01
N VAL A 191 4.64 6.67 7.67
CA VAL A 191 4.62 8.12 7.56
C VAL A 191 5.54 8.55 6.40
N ASP A 192 5.00 9.34 5.47
CA ASP A 192 5.72 9.80 4.28
C ASP A 192 6.31 11.22 4.47
N LEU A 193 6.91 11.45 5.62
CA LEU A 193 7.62 12.69 5.97
C LEU A 193 9.15 12.50 5.99
N THR A 194 9.63 11.32 5.68
CA THR A 194 11.05 10.99 5.57
C THR A 194 11.26 10.00 4.44
N THR A 195 12.40 10.05 3.79
CA THR A 195 12.81 9.03 2.81
C THR A 195 13.47 7.82 3.46
N THR A 196 13.70 7.87 4.77
CA THR A 196 14.39 6.82 5.50
C THR A 196 13.50 5.60 5.71
N LYS A 197 13.91 4.47 5.15
CA LYS A 197 13.25 3.18 5.30
C LYS A 197 13.92 2.41 6.43
N LEU A 198 13.21 2.31 7.56
CA LEU A 198 13.73 1.61 8.75
C LEU A 198 13.61 0.09 8.62
N LEU A 199 12.66 -0.37 7.84
CA LEU A 199 12.43 -1.76 7.50
C LEU A 199 13.00 -2.02 6.11
N SER A 200 14.00 -2.91 5.99
CA SER A 200 14.64 -3.15 4.69
C SER A 200 15.32 -4.53 4.62
N ALA A 201 14.91 -5.34 3.66
CA ALA A 201 15.50 -6.64 3.35
C ALA A 201 15.82 -6.73 1.86
N THR A 202 17.05 -7.05 1.51
CA THR A 202 17.46 -7.35 0.14
C THR A 202 17.76 -8.85 0.01
N VAL A 203 17.12 -9.49 -0.97
CA VAL A 203 17.29 -10.90 -1.28
C VAL A 203 17.95 -11.00 -2.65
N GLY A 204 19.11 -11.65 -2.72
CA GLY A 204 19.82 -11.98 -3.98
C GLY A 204 19.37 -13.31 -4.56
N ASN A 205 19.77 -13.58 -5.81
CA ASN A 205 19.48 -14.79 -6.56
C ASN A 205 17.98 -15.14 -6.61
N VAL A 206 17.14 -14.16 -6.90
CA VAL A 206 15.67 -14.31 -6.87
C VAL A 206 15.17 -14.94 -8.17
N GLY A 207 14.48 -16.07 -8.06
CA GLY A 207 13.75 -16.70 -9.16
C GLY A 207 12.35 -16.06 -9.33
N SER A 208 11.54 -16.19 -8.29
CA SER A 208 10.18 -15.61 -8.24
C SER A 208 9.82 -15.13 -6.84
N ILE A 209 8.81 -14.28 -6.78
CA ILE A 209 8.24 -13.78 -5.52
C ILE A 209 6.74 -14.03 -5.57
N TRP A 210 6.15 -14.44 -4.46
CA TRP A 210 4.71 -14.53 -4.32
C TRP A 210 4.27 -14.02 -2.95
N SER A 211 3.06 -13.55 -2.87
CA SER A 211 2.38 -13.27 -1.61
C SER A 211 0.93 -13.66 -1.72
N ALA A 212 0.37 -14.13 -0.61
CA ALA A 212 -1.06 -14.37 -0.50
C ALA A 212 -1.51 -14.13 0.95
N GLY A 213 -2.78 -13.74 1.10
CA GLY A 213 -3.34 -13.52 2.41
C GLY A 213 -4.85 -13.28 2.42
N PRO A 214 -5.50 -13.57 3.56
CA PRO A 214 -6.90 -13.25 3.79
C PRO A 214 -7.09 -11.77 4.15
N GLU A 215 -8.29 -11.28 3.86
CA GLU A 215 -8.79 -9.98 4.25
C GLU A 215 -10.16 -10.13 4.92
N LEU A 216 -10.38 -9.36 5.98
CA LEU A 216 -11.61 -9.36 6.75
C LEU A 216 -12.07 -7.92 7.01
N GLY A 217 -13.37 -7.69 6.96
CA GLY A 217 -13.98 -6.42 7.30
C GLY A 217 -15.35 -6.63 7.94
N PHE A 218 -15.66 -5.80 8.91
CA PHE A 218 -16.91 -5.85 9.65
C PHE A 218 -17.40 -4.44 9.94
N ARG A 219 -18.54 -4.06 9.38
CA ARG A 219 -19.23 -2.82 9.75
C ARG A 219 -20.41 -3.10 10.65
N TRP A 220 -20.47 -2.42 11.78
CA TRP A 220 -21.62 -2.38 12.66
C TRP A 220 -22.03 -0.92 12.89
N LYS A 221 -23.14 -0.53 12.26
CA LYS A 221 -23.62 0.86 12.27
C LYS A 221 -22.50 1.83 11.84
N ARG A 222 -21.93 2.59 12.78
CA ARG A 222 -20.89 3.61 12.54
C ARG A 222 -19.46 3.11 12.75
N LEU A 223 -19.31 1.89 13.29
CA LEU A 223 -18.02 1.23 13.50
C LEU A 223 -17.67 0.36 12.31
N VAL A 224 -16.46 0.50 11.78
CA VAL A 224 -15.84 -0.44 10.84
C VAL A 224 -14.59 -1.01 11.49
N LEU A 225 -14.45 -2.32 11.45
CA LEU A 225 -13.24 -3.05 11.77
C LEU A 225 -12.75 -3.73 10.51
N LYS A 226 -11.46 -3.64 10.21
CA LYS A 226 -10.85 -4.36 9.09
C LYS A 226 -9.45 -4.83 9.40
N GLY A 227 -8.95 -5.78 8.65
CA GLY A 227 -7.58 -6.26 8.79
C GLY A 227 -7.23 -7.25 7.70
N GLU A 228 -5.94 -7.35 7.44
CA GLU A 228 -5.34 -8.24 6.47
C GLU A 228 -4.09 -8.90 7.07
N TYR A 229 -3.79 -10.10 6.61
CA TYR A 229 -2.56 -10.83 6.90
C TYR A 229 -1.95 -11.29 5.59
N TYR A 230 -0.63 -11.18 5.46
CA TYR A 230 0.09 -11.61 4.28
C TYR A 230 1.33 -12.43 4.65
N ASN A 231 1.56 -13.47 3.86
CA ASN A 231 2.81 -14.20 3.79
C ASN A 231 3.46 -13.89 2.44
N ILE A 232 4.76 -13.58 2.44
CA ILE A 232 5.56 -13.32 1.25
C ILE A 232 6.60 -14.42 1.16
N GLY A 233 6.62 -15.15 0.05
CA GLY A 233 7.64 -16.15 -0.24
C GLY A 233 8.53 -15.73 -1.39
N VAL A 234 9.83 -15.84 -1.22
CA VAL A 234 10.84 -15.63 -2.27
C VAL A 234 11.51 -16.95 -2.60
N THR A 235 11.31 -17.40 -3.82
CA THR A 235 12.00 -18.56 -4.35
C THR A 235 13.32 -18.13 -4.97
N ARG A 236 14.41 -18.73 -4.56
CA ARG A 236 15.73 -18.47 -5.13
C ARG A 236 15.87 -19.09 -6.53
N GLY A 237 16.70 -18.50 -7.37
CA GLY A 237 17.06 -19.03 -8.67
C GLY A 237 17.99 -20.25 -8.55
N ASN A 238 18.11 -20.99 -9.64
CA ASN A 238 18.94 -22.20 -9.71
C ASN A 238 20.41 -21.92 -10.07
N ASN A 239 20.95 -20.76 -9.69
CA ASN A 239 22.36 -20.50 -9.96
C ASN A 239 23.23 -21.43 -9.12
N SER A 240 23.83 -22.42 -9.76
CA SER A 240 24.72 -23.42 -9.14
C SER A 240 26.01 -22.83 -8.56
N SER A 241 26.28 -21.55 -8.82
CA SER A 241 27.42 -20.78 -8.30
C SER A 241 27.08 -19.90 -7.09
N GLY A 242 25.83 -19.85 -6.63
CA GLY A 242 25.42 -19.07 -5.46
C GLY A 242 26.04 -19.61 -4.17
N SER A 243 26.44 -18.70 -3.29
CA SER A 243 26.89 -19.04 -1.94
C SER A 243 25.77 -19.72 -1.13
N ALA A 244 26.12 -20.43 -0.04
CA ALA A 244 25.11 -21.02 0.85
C ALA A 244 24.12 -19.96 1.39
N ALA A 245 24.54 -18.70 1.48
CA ALA A 245 23.69 -17.58 1.86
C ALA A 245 22.62 -17.22 0.81
N GLU A 246 22.76 -17.68 -0.43
CA GLU A 246 21.84 -17.41 -1.54
C GLU A 246 20.99 -18.60 -1.94
N GLN A 247 20.97 -19.65 -1.12
CA GLN A 247 20.18 -20.87 -1.33
C GLN A 247 18.95 -20.90 -0.41
N GLY A 248 17.95 -21.71 -0.79
CA GLY A 248 16.73 -21.92 -0.01
C GLY A 248 15.69 -20.83 -0.18
N THR A 249 14.56 -21.01 0.47
CA THR A 249 13.42 -20.07 0.44
C THR A 249 13.56 -19.01 1.52
N VAL A 250 13.05 -17.81 1.24
CA VAL A 250 12.92 -16.72 2.19
C VAL A 250 11.45 -16.44 2.39
N ASN A 251 11.01 -16.28 3.64
CA ASN A 251 9.61 -15.97 3.96
C ASN A 251 9.55 -14.75 4.86
N PHE A 252 8.63 -13.83 4.53
CA PHE A 252 8.30 -12.67 5.33
C PHE A 252 6.81 -12.68 5.65
N THR A 253 6.43 -12.01 6.72
CA THR A 253 5.02 -11.94 7.13
C THR A 253 4.67 -10.55 7.63
N GLY A 254 3.38 -10.24 7.62
CA GLY A 254 2.87 -9.07 8.27
C GLY A 254 1.35 -9.05 8.30
N TYR A 255 0.83 -8.20 9.15
CA TYR A 255 -0.61 -8.03 9.31
C TYR A 255 -0.93 -6.65 9.88
N TYR A 256 -2.17 -6.25 9.71
CA TYR A 256 -2.72 -5.11 10.42
C TYR A 256 -4.17 -5.37 10.84
N GLY A 257 -4.60 -4.63 11.85
CA GLY A 257 -5.99 -4.46 12.23
C GLY A 257 -6.29 -2.99 12.43
N ALA A 258 -7.41 -2.52 11.88
CA ALA A 258 -7.87 -1.14 11.97
C ALA A 258 -9.30 -1.05 12.46
N ALA A 259 -9.61 0.03 13.17
CA ALA A 259 -10.93 0.37 13.67
C ALA A 259 -11.25 1.82 13.32
N ASN A 260 -12.42 2.06 12.73
CA ASN A 260 -12.89 3.37 12.34
C ASN A 260 -14.27 3.64 12.92
N TYR A 261 -14.46 4.78 13.53
CA TYR A 261 -15.75 5.17 14.08
C TYR A 261 -16.19 6.55 13.58
N THR A 262 -17.29 6.59 12.83
CA THR A 262 -17.89 7.84 12.37
C THR A 262 -18.66 8.49 13.52
N ILE A 263 -18.16 9.60 14.07
CA ILE A 263 -18.78 10.33 15.19
C ILE A 263 -20.06 11.00 14.72
N PHE A 264 -20.00 11.76 13.63
CA PHE A 264 -21.15 12.35 12.96
C PHE A 264 -20.96 12.33 11.43
N GLY A 265 -22.05 12.54 10.66
CA GLY A 265 -22.13 12.26 9.23
C GLY A 265 -22.71 10.85 8.97
N LYS A 266 -22.66 10.39 7.73
CA LYS A 266 -23.07 9.03 7.34
C LYS A 266 -21.98 8.02 7.66
N PRO A 267 -22.32 6.81 8.15
CA PRO A 267 -21.32 5.78 8.34
C PRO A 267 -20.64 5.41 7.00
N ARG A 268 -19.45 4.80 7.09
CA ARG A 268 -18.77 4.20 5.93
C ARG A 268 -19.72 3.23 5.21
N SER A 269 -19.73 3.28 3.90
CA SER A 269 -20.48 2.38 3.03
C SER A 269 -19.52 1.41 2.34
N TYR A 270 -20.06 0.40 1.68
CA TYR A 270 -19.26 -0.53 0.90
C TYR A 270 -19.34 -0.20 -0.59
N ASN A 271 -18.20 -0.05 -1.25
CA ASN A 271 -18.11 0.15 -2.69
C ASN A 271 -17.90 -1.21 -3.39
N ILE A 272 -18.96 -1.77 -3.96
CA ILE A 272 -18.88 -3.09 -4.62
C ILE A 272 -17.99 -3.08 -5.88
N LYS A 273 -17.78 -1.92 -6.51
CA LYS A 273 -16.90 -1.81 -7.70
C LYS A 273 -15.42 -1.88 -7.34
N GLU A 274 -15.09 -1.61 -6.10
CA GLU A 274 -13.74 -1.68 -5.54
C GLU A 274 -13.56 -2.91 -4.65
N GLY A 275 -14.67 -3.50 -4.21
CA GLY A 275 -14.64 -4.62 -3.29
C GLY A 275 -14.09 -4.21 -1.91
N ALA A 276 -14.36 -2.99 -1.44
CA ALA A 276 -13.79 -2.39 -0.24
C ALA A 276 -14.77 -1.41 0.42
N PHE A 277 -14.47 -0.99 1.65
CA PHE A 277 -15.22 0.07 2.33
C PHE A 277 -14.82 1.43 1.79
N ALA A 278 -15.80 2.33 1.65
CA ALA A 278 -15.61 3.72 1.24
C ALA A 278 -15.58 4.67 2.45
N ALA A 279 -15.11 5.90 2.25
CA ALA A 279 -15.12 6.94 3.27
C ALA A 279 -16.52 7.22 3.83
N PRO A 280 -16.63 7.83 5.03
CA PRO A 280 -17.90 8.27 5.56
C PRO A 280 -18.54 9.33 4.67
N GLY A 281 -19.87 9.30 4.57
CA GLY A 281 -20.61 10.30 3.80
C GLY A 281 -20.87 11.58 4.61
N VAL A 282 -21.03 12.69 3.91
CA VAL A 282 -21.40 13.98 4.49
C VAL A 282 -22.91 14.19 4.28
N ASP A 283 -23.66 14.33 5.36
CA ASP A 283 -25.10 14.60 5.31
C ASP A 283 -25.37 16.05 4.87
N HIS A 284 -24.72 16.99 5.57
CA HIS A 284 -24.78 18.42 5.29
C HIS A 284 -23.35 18.97 5.27
N ALA A 285 -23.03 19.76 4.26
CA ALA A 285 -21.76 20.47 4.20
C ALA A 285 -21.59 21.39 5.42
N PHE A 286 -20.36 21.67 5.80
CA PHE A 286 -20.01 22.55 6.90
C PHE A 286 -20.68 23.92 6.71
N ASP A 287 -21.59 24.25 7.62
CA ASP A 287 -22.30 25.52 7.73
C ASP A 287 -22.60 25.77 9.21
N PRO A 288 -21.68 26.39 9.94
CA PRO A 288 -21.83 26.60 11.38
C PRO A 288 -23.00 27.51 11.75
N ALA A 289 -23.46 28.36 10.83
CA ALA A 289 -24.64 29.23 11.07
C ALA A 289 -25.93 28.41 11.21
N HIS A 290 -25.98 27.20 10.60
CA HIS A 290 -27.09 26.28 10.69
C HIS A 290 -26.77 25.02 11.54
N GLY A 291 -25.61 25.01 12.23
CA GLY A 291 -25.21 23.89 13.09
C GLY A 291 -24.69 22.67 12.35
N TYR A 292 -24.31 22.76 11.06
CA TYR A 292 -23.79 21.68 10.27
C TYR A 292 -22.27 21.61 10.31
N TRP A 293 -21.71 20.45 10.65
CA TRP A 293 -20.28 20.26 10.85
C TRP A 293 -19.63 19.28 9.86
N GLY A 294 -20.37 18.86 8.81
CA GLY A 294 -19.88 17.88 7.85
C GLY A 294 -19.89 16.45 8.41
N ALA A 295 -18.78 15.75 8.31
CA ALA A 295 -18.58 14.43 8.94
C ALA A 295 -17.24 14.38 9.68
N LEU A 296 -17.20 13.62 10.78
CA LEU A 296 -16.01 13.42 11.60
C LEU A 296 -15.83 11.93 11.89
N GLU A 297 -14.62 11.44 11.70
CA GLU A 297 -14.24 10.06 11.96
C GLU A 297 -12.97 10.03 12.79
N VAL A 298 -12.91 9.06 13.72
CA VAL A 298 -11.69 8.68 14.43
C VAL A 298 -11.28 7.29 13.98
N SER A 299 -9.97 7.07 13.88
CA SER A 299 -9.40 5.83 13.41
C SER A 299 -8.27 5.38 14.33
N ALA A 300 -8.09 4.07 14.46
CA ALA A 300 -6.95 3.47 15.15
C ALA A 300 -6.47 2.28 14.30
N ARG A 301 -5.15 2.06 14.24
CA ARG A 301 -4.54 0.93 13.55
C ARG A 301 -3.37 0.39 14.34
N TYR A 302 -3.23 -0.93 14.31
CA TYR A 302 -2.06 -1.66 14.75
C TYR A 302 -1.54 -2.50 13.61
N SER A 303 -0.26 -2.37 13.28
CA SER A 303 0.38 -3.12 12.20
C SER A 303 1.69 -3.72 12.64
N VAL A 304 2.02 -4.89 12.08
CA VAL A 304 3.30 -5.57 12.25
C VAL A 304 3.78 -6.05 10.88
N THR A 305 5.03 -5.79 10.58
CA THR A 305 5.70 -6.30 9.37
C THR A 305 7.06 -6.86 9.76
N ASP A 306 7.31 -8.13 9.45
CA ASP A 306 8.53 -8.85 9.76
C ASP A 306 9.23 -9.26 8.47
N LEU A 307 10.38 -8.66 8.22
CA LEU A 307 11.29 -8.97 7.10
C LEU A 307 12.51 -9.78 7.55
N ASN A 308 12.42 -10.45 8.69
CA ASN A 308 13.43 -11.42 9.10
C ASN A 308 13.09 -12.81 8.59
N SER A 309 14.09 -13.54 8.14
CA SER A 309 13.92 -14.93 7.68
C SER A 309 15.19 -15.74 7.96
N ASN A 310 15.03 -16.99 8.37
CA ASN A 310 16.13 -17.96 8.55
C ASN A 310 17.25 -17.46 9.49
N LEU A 311 16.94 -16.72 10.54
CA LEU A 311 17.91 -15.99 11.39
C LEU A 311 19.06 -16.85 11.95
N ASN A 312 18.86 -18.17 12.08
CA ASN A 312 19.82 -19.12 12.65
C ASN A 312 20.60 -19.92 11.59
N SER A 313 20.56 -19.49 10.32
CA SER A 313 21.19 -20.22 9.22
C SER A 313 22.07 -19.31 8.34
N ALA A 314 22.88 -19.92 7.46
CA ALA A 314 23.78 -19.19 6.57
C ALA A 314 23.04 -18.27 5.58
N ASN A 315 21.78 -18.57 5.27
CA ASN A 315 20.92 -17.78 4.40
C ASN A 315 20.01 -16.80 5.17
N ALA A 316 20.41 -16.37 6.37
CA ALA A 316 19.68 -15.43 7.19
C ALA A 316 19.44 -14.09 6.47
N ILE A 317 18.20 -13.64 6.47
CA ILE A 317 17.83 -12.29 6.09
C ILE A 317 17.40 -11.54 7.36
N ARG A 318 17.97 -10.37 7.57
CA ARG A 318 17.75 -9.54 8.75
C ARG A 318 17.19 -8.19 8.31
N GLY A 319 15.96 -8.16 7.81
CA GLY A 319 15.28 -6.95 7.35
C GLY A 319 14.67 -6.12 8.48
N GLY A 320 14.60 -6.69 9.68
CA GLY A 320 13.97 -6.07 10.84
C GLY A 320 12.49 -6.42 10.96
N GLN A 321 11.94 -6.19 12.15
CA GLN A 321 10.49 -6.23 12.41
C GLN A 321 10.04 -4.83 12.83
N GLN A 322 9.01 -4.32 12.18
CA GLN A 322 8.40 -3.03 12.48
C GLN A 322 7.00 -3.23 13.04
N THR A 323 6.71 -2.57 14.16
CA THR A 323 5.38 -2.49 14.76
C THR A 323 4.97 -1.01 14.80
N VAL A 324 3.76 -0.70 14.35
CA VAL A 324 3.23 0.67 14.37
C VAL A 324 1.85 0.70 15.01
N TRP A 325 1.67 1.65 15.92
CA TRP A 325 0.39 2.05 16.50
C TRP A 325 0.01 3.40 15.90
N SER A 326 -1.15 3.50 15.30
CA SER A 326 -1.62 4.73 14.66
C SER A 326 -2.95 5.16 15.25
N ALA A 327 -3.13 6.47 15.40
CA ALA A 327 -4.41 7.09 15.72
C ALA A 327 -4.65 8.24 14.74
N GLY A 328 -5.84 8.30 14.18
CA GLY A 328 -6.21 9.27 13.14
C GLY A 328 -7.50 10.02 13.48
N LEU A 329 -7.56 11.28 13.06
CA LEU A 329 -8.75 12.11 13.07
C LEU A 329 -8.99 12.62 11.65
N ASN A 330 -10.19 12.40 11.12
CA ASN A 330 -10.57 12.75 9.76
C ASN A 330 -11.82 13.63 9.79
N TRP A 331 -11.69 14.89 9.41
CA TRP A 331 -12.80 15.80 9.27
C TRP A 331 -13.12 16.08 7.80
N TYR A 332 -14.35 15.86 7.42
CA TYR A 332 -14.89 16.08 6.08
C TYR A 332 -15.90 17.24 6.12
N PRO A 333 -15.48 18.50 5.90
CA PRO A 333 -16.40 19.63 5.87
C PRO A 333 -17.44 19.49 4.75
N ASN A 334 -17.09 18.85 3.64
CA ASN A 334 -18.00 18.47 2.57
C ASN A 334 -17.43 17.26 1.81
N ARG A 335 -18.08 16.83 0.75
CA ARG A 335 -17.66 15.66 -0.05
C ARG A 335 -16.35 15.84 -0.83
N HIS A 336 -15.84 17.07 -0.94
CA HIS A 336 -14.66 17.40 -1.75
C HIS A 336 -13.42 17.68 -0.91
N PHE A 337 -13.59 18.13 0.33
CA PHE A 337 -12.49 18.49 1.21
C PHE A 337 -12.41 17.58 2.42
N ARG A 338 -11.17 17.27 2.81
CA ARG A 338 -10.85 16.47 4.00
C ARG A 338 -9.63 17.05 4.67
N PHE A 339 -9.67 17.11 6.00
CA PHE A 339 -8.56 17.42 6.87
C PHE A 339 -8.23 16.16 7.68
N MET A 340 -6.97 15.79 7.73
CA MET A 340 -6.50 14.61 8.45
C MET A 340 -5.43 15.01 9.45
N LEU A 341 -5.42 14.33 10.59
CA LEU A 341 -4.36 14.41 11.58
C LEU A 341 -4.07 12.99 12.07
N ASP A 342 -2.85 12.52 11.85
CA ASP A 342 -2.41 11.19 12.27
C ASP A 342 -1.27 11.30 13.28
N PHE A 343 -1.33 10.45 14.30
CA PHE A 343 -0.24 10.17 15.23
C PHE A 343 0.19 8.72 15.03
N ASN A 344 1.49 8.49 14.85
CA ASN A 344 2.08 7.16 14.77
C ASN A 344 3.16 6.99 15.84
N HIS A 345 3.12 5.86 16.53
CA HIS A 345 4.19 5.36 17.39
C HIS A 345 4.74 4.09 16.75
N PHE A 346 6.02 4.07 16.40
CA PHE A 346 6.65 2.93 15.76
C PHE A 346 7.78 2.36 16.61
N ILE A 347 7.96 1.05 16.52
CA ILE A 347 9.05 0.28 17.14
C ILE A 347 9.67 -0.57 16.04
N VAL A 348 11.00 -0.53 15.92
CA VAL A 348 11.77 -1.35 14.99
C VAL A 348 12.71 -2.25 15.78
N SER A 349 12.78 -3.54 15.44
CA SER A 349 13.63 -4.49 16.16
C SER A 349 15.12 -4.30 15.90
N ASP A 350 15.96 -4.75 16.86
CA ASP A 350 17.41 -4.74 16.77
C ASP A 350 18.02 -5.83 15.85
N ASP A 351 17.17 -6.70 15.26
CA ASP A 351 17.64 -7.89 14.53
C ASP A 351 18.39 -7.54 13.24
N ASN A 352 18.23 -6.33 12.75
CA ASN A 352 18.96 -5.85 11.60
C ASN A 352 20.31 -5.23 12.01
N LYS A 353 21.17 -6.00 12.63
CA LYS A 353 22.59 -5.64 12.78
C LYS A 353 23.31 -5.99 11.48
N ALA A 354 23.23 -5.12 10.50
CA ALA A 354 24.04 -5.29 9.31
C ALA A 354 25.52 -5.14 9.63
N SER A 355 26.37 -5.70 8.79
CA SER A 355 27.82 -5.63 8.90
C SER A 355 28.31 -4.18 8.90
N SER A 356 29.24 -3.90 9.78
CA SER A 356 29.94 -2.65 9.98
C SER A 356 30.29 -1.88 8.70
N GLY A 357 29.80 -0.67 8.55
CA GLY A 357 30.27 0.25 7.53
C GLY A 357 29.37 1.42 7.14
N SER A 358 28.10 1.44 7.49
CA SER A 358 27.21 2.57 7.22
C SER A 358 26.55 3.06 8.51
N THR A 359 26.79 4.28 8.89
CA THR A 359 26.48 4.81 10.22
C THR A 359 25.05 5.33 10.39
N SER A 360 24.31 5.65 9.32
CA SER A 360 23.06 6.40 9.44
C SER A 360 21.82 5.56 9.73
N LEU A 361 21.71 4.35 9.19
CA LEU A 361 20.55 3.46 9.42
C LEU A 361 20.66 2.66 10.73
N TYR A 362 21.86 2.42 11.22
CA TYR A 362 22.14 1.59 12.39
C TYR A 362 21.78 2.24 13.72
N ASP A 363 21.91 3.55 13.79
CA ASP A 363 21.56 4.31 14.99
C ASP A 363 20.03 4.32 15.26
N ILE A 364 19.24 3.89 14.27
CA ILE A 364 17.79 3.95 14.32
C ILE A 364 17.17 2.59 14.63
N MET A 365 17.86 1.50 14.32
CA MET A 365 17.34 0.16 14.49
C MET A 365 17.32 -0.27 15.95
N GLY A 366 16.24 -0.89 16.40
CA GLY A 366 15.98 -1.20 17.79
C GLY A 366 15.45 0.00 18.59
N ARG A 367 15.01 1.03 17.92
CA ARG A 367 14.47 2.25 18.52
C ARG A 367 12.97 2.38 18.30
N HIS A 368 12.37 3.22 19.11
CA HIS A 368 11.00 3.66 18.94
C HIS A 368 10.98 5.15 18.62
N GLY A 369 9.98 5.54 17.86
CA GLY A 369 9.76 6.93 17.48
C GLY A 369 8.30 7.28 17.42
N ASN A 370 8.04 8.59 17.40
CA ASN A 370 6.72 9.14 17.22
C ASN A 370 6.72 10.09 16.04
N SER A 371 5.62 10.12 15.31
CA SER A 371 5.37 11.12 14.28
C SER A 371 3.96 11.69 14.42
N VAL A 372 3.83 12.96 14.05
CA VAL A 372 2.54 13.62 13.89
C VAL A 372 2.52 14.19 12.48
N ALA A 373 1.49 13.87 11.74
CA ALA A 373 1.31 14.35 10.38
C ALA A 373 -0.07 14.99 10.19
N GLY A 374 -0.14 16.07 9.43
CA GLY A 374 -1.37 16.72 9.01
C GLY A 374 -1.49 16.71 7.49
N ARG A 375 -2.71 16.51 6.95
CA ARG A 375 -2.98 16.55 5.50
C ARG A 375 -4.24 17.35 5.22
N ILE A 376 -4.16 18.18 4.19
CA ILE A 376 -5.33 18.80 3.55
C ILE A 376 -5.49 18.12 2.20
N GLN A 377 -6.69 17.64 1.93
CA GLN A 377 -7.02 16.93 0.69
C GLN A 377 -8.23 17.61 0.02
N ALA A 378 -8.13 17.78 -1.30
CA ALA A 378 -9.23 18.18 -2.17
C ALA A 378 -9.39 17.14 -3.29
N ALA A 379 -10.62 16.70 -3.53
CA ALA A 379 -10.96 15.75 -4.60
C ALA A 379 -12.28 16.16 -5.29
N PHE A 380 -12.29 16.21 -6.62
CA PHE A 380 -13.39 16.70 -7.44
C PHE A 380 -13.82 15.64 -8.47
#